data_ab3808b27077b12528c46b70fc3aa711
#
_entry.id   ab3808b27077b12528c46b70fc3aa711
#
_cell.length_a   1.000
_cell.length_b   1.000
_cell.length_c   1.000
_cell.angle_alpha   90.00
_cell.angle_beta   90.00
_cell.angle_gamma   90.00
#
_symmetry.space_group_name_H-M   'P 1'
#
loop_
_entity.id
_entity.type
_entity.pdbx_description
1 polymer ?
#
loop_
_entity_poly.entity_id
_entity_poly.type
_entity_poly.pdbx_seq_one_letter_code
_entity_poly.pdbx_strand_id
1 'polypeptide(L)'
;MRIAVLIEDRCKPKSDAFDYLKKWAGSCGAECIQFDGEKFRILESACPPCFIRAKHCPDDAVIVINLPAELKTDMIHRYSLNGFRLFRLPTPSKESVVGILGPNGMGKSTAFNILNGSIVPNLGDFEADDVWWEDAIESLPRGELRDFLSQVSESDVKVALKPQYVDHIPKAVKGKVGKLLSSVDERGMFAEMAEKLGLTHLLERDLDQLSGGELQRVAICATLLKDADVYFFDEPSSYLDIYERMRIVKIIQELAETARVIVIEHDLAVLDVLADLIHIVYGKKGAFGIFTPARTTRMAINAYLDGFLVEQNVRIRDKPIKFKKHTDRSNEIGNPVVEWGGLEKSLGDFKLKTGDGKVHQSEVVGVVGPNGSGKTTMIKILAGEYEYDEGWVTADASISYKPQHIDLDMDCNVQTWLDAPLLQLGPTSASNQV
;
A
#
# COMPACT_ATOMS: atom_id res chain seq x y z
N MET A 1 -0.50 -4.29 29.20
CA MET A 1 -0.02 -2.93 29.44
C MET A 1 -0.94 -1.96 28.70
N ARG A 2 -1.40 -0.88 29.35
CA ARG A 2 -2.19 0.15 28.68
C ARG A 2 -1.31 1.34 28.37
N ILE A 3 -1.43 1.86 27.14
CA ILE A 3 -0.58 2.94 26.65
C ILE A 3 -1.47 3.97 25.99
N ALA A 4 -1.25 5.25 26.30
CA ALA A 4 -1.84 6.35 25.56
C ALA A 4 -0.84 6.78 24.46
N VAL A 5 -1.28 6.81 23.23
CA VAL A 5 -0.49 7.24 22.08
C VAL A 5 -1.05 8.55 21.54
N LEU A 6 -0.18 9.51 21.31
CA LEU A 6 -0.51 10.79 20.67
C LEU A 6 -0.13 10.70 19.19
N ILE A 7 -1.09 10.91 18.31
CA ILE A 7 -0.83 11.01 16.87
C ILE A 7 -0.51 12.48 16.56
N GLU A 8 0.76 12.82 16.48
CA GLU A 8 1.24 14.21 16.30
C GLU A 8 0.65 14.87 15.06
N ASP A 9 0.51 14.15 13.96
CA ASP A 9 -0.08 14.67 12.70
C ASP A 9 -1.52 15.17 12.86
N ARG A 10 -2.25 14.64 13.84
CA ARG A 10 -3.64 15.01 14.14
C ARG A 10 -3.77 16.07 15.24
N CYS A 11 -2.68 16.35 15.93
CA CYS A 11 -2.62 17.33 17.02
C CYS A 11 -1.75 18.54 16.62
N LYS A 12 -2.08 19.18 15.52
CA LYS A 12 -1.37 20.38 15.05
C LYS A 12 -1.86 21.64 15.79
N PRO A 13 -1.02 22.67 15.99
CA PRO A 13 -1.44 23.95 16.51
C PRO A 13 -2.66 24.50 15.75
N LYS A 14 -3.68 24.96 16.47
CA LYS A 14 -4.98 25.44 15.96
C LYS A 14 -5.96 24.33 15.51
N SER A 15 -5.69 23.05 15.75
CA SER A 15 -6.69 22.00 15.58
C SER A 15 -7.60 21.87 16.82
N ASP A 16 -8.82 21.36 16.63
CA ASP A 16 -9.75 21.10 17.73
C ASP A 16 -9.15 20.12 18.75
N ALA A 17 -8.35 19.17 18.28
CA ALA A 17 -7.62 18.22 19.11
C ALA A 17 -6.57 18.92 19.99
N PHE A 18 -5.88 19.92 19.47
CA PHE A 18 -4.89 20.71 20.23
C PHE A 18 -5.55 21.49 21.38
N ASP A 19 -6.64 22.19 21.08
CA ASP A 19 -7.40 22.96 22.09
C ASP A 19 -8.04 22.04 23.13
N TYR A 20 -8.51 20.88 22.71
CA TYR A 20 -9.03 19.85 23.60
C TYR A 20 -7.96 19.33 24.57
N LEU A 21 -6.76 19.00 24.06
CA LEU A 21 -5.65 18.53 24.88
C LEU A 21 -5.14 19.59 25.85
N LYS A 22 -5.13 20.85 25.45
CA LYS A 22 -4.76 21.98 26.31
C LYS A 22 -5.71 22.11 27.50
N LYS A 23 -7.02 21.98 27.28
CA LYS A 23 -8.04 21.96 28.35
C LYS A 23 -7.88 20.71 29.20
N TRP A 24 -7.56 19.59 28.60
CA TRP A 24 -7.41 18.33 29.32
C TRP A 24 -6.16 18.32 30.21
N ALA A 25 -5.03 18.86 29.75
CA ALA A 25 -3.81 19.00 30.54
C ALA A 25 -4.06 19.77 31.86
N GLY A 26 -4.82 20.86 31.79
CA GLY A 26 -5.19 21.65 32.97
C GLY A 26 -6.21 20.98 33.92
N SER A 27 -6.91 19.94 33.49
CA SER A 27 -7.95 19.25 34.25
C SER A 27 -7.65 17.80 34.64
N CYS A 28 -6.46 17.31 34.24
CA CYS A 28 -6.01 15.95 34.56
C CYS A 28 -5.42 15.93 35.99
N GLY A 29 -6.14 15.33 36.92
CA GLY A 29 -5.70 15.22 38.34
C GLY A 29 -4.45 14.37 38.56
N ALA A 30 -3.98 13.62 37.52
CA ALA A 30 -2.76 12.82 37.55
C ALA A 30 -1.55 13.54 36.92
N GLU A 31 -1.72 14.78 36.43
CA GLU A 31 -0.69 15.57 35.75
C GLU A 31 0.06 14.81 34.63
N CYS A 32 -0.62 13.80 34.07
CA CYS A 32 0.01 12.91 33.10
C CYS A 32 0.14 13.53 31.69
N ILE A 33 -0.48 14.68 31.44
CA ILE A 33 -0.37 15.42 30.19
C ILE A 33 0.45 16.67 30.44
N GLN A 34 1.60 16.75 29.83
CA GLN A 34 2.50 17.90 29.89
C GLN A 34 2.48 18.64 28.55
N PHE A 35 2.56 19.97 28.63
CA PHE A 35 2.67 20.85 27.47
C PHE A 35 3.93 21.70 27.65
N ASP A 36 4.87 21.58 26.72
CA ASP A 36 6.15 22.29 26.76
C ASP A 36 6.13 23.65 26.04
N GLY A 37 4.95 24.10 25.55
CA GLY A 37 4.77 25.33 24.78
C GLY A 37 4.59 25.08 23.30
N GLU A 38 5.05 23.95 22.75
CA GLU A 38 4.90 23.55 21.36
C GLU A 38 4.17 22.22 21.18
N LYS A 39 4.49 21.23 22.01
CA LYS A 39 4.00 19.85 21.90
C LYS A 39 3.42 19.34 23.21
N PHE A 40 2.48 18.42 23.07
CA PHE A 40 1.96 17.66 24.22
C PHE A 40 2.75 16.37 24.43
N ARG A 41 2.97 16.02 25.69
CA ARG A 41 3.58 14.75 26.12
C ARG A 41 2.64 14.07 27.11
N ILE A 42 2.41 12.78 26.93
CA ILE A 42 1.62 11.96 27.83
C ILE A 42 2.57 11.04 28.60
N LEU A 43 2.68 11.24 29.90
CA LEU A 43 3.48 10.39 30.79
C LEU A 43 2.73 9.07 31.02
N GLU A 44 3.16 8.00 30.36
CA GLU A 44 2.51 6.69 30.40
C GLU A 44 2.50 6.08 31.81
N SER A 45 3.57 6.30 32.58
CA SER A 45 3.70 5.83 33.96
C SER A 45 2.72 6.49 34.93
N ALA A 46 2.37 7.76 34.67
CA ALA A 46 1.44 8.53 35.49
C ALA A 46 0.00 8.54 34.95
N CYS A 47 -0.20 8.06 33.71
CA CYS A 47 -1.51 8.11 33.06
C CYS A 47 -2.44 7.00 33.56
N PRO A 48 -3.45 7.30 34.42
CA PRO A 48 -4.45 6.32 34.78
C PRO A 48 -5.27 5.97 33.52
N PRO A 49 -5.82 4.77 33.43
CA PRO A 49 -6.59 4.33 32.27
C PRO A 49 -7.96 5.02 32.18
N CYS A 50 -7.97 6.33 31.95
CA CYS A 50 -9.20 7.08 31.78
C CYS A 50 -9.67 7.07 30.33
N PHE A 51 -10.35 6.00 29.91
CA PHE A 51 -10.89 5.84 28.57
C PHE A 51 -11.85 6.92 28.10
N ILE A 52 -12.52 7.57 29.04
CA ILE A 52 -13.63 8.48 28.73
C ILE A 52 -13.12 9.70 27.97
N ARG A 53 -11.97 10.25 28.36
CA ARG A 53 -11.44 11.47 27.74
C ARG A 53 -10.73 11.21 26.41
N ALA A 54 -10.05 10.09 26.28
CA ALA A 54 -9.43 9.72 25.01
C ALA A 54 -10.46 9.45 23.91
N LYS A 55 -11.62 8.86 24.25
CA LYS A 55 -12.74 8.64 23.31
C LYS A 55 -13.38 9.93 22.78
N HIS A 56 -13.24 11.03 23.51
CA HIS A 56 -13.80 12.33 23.12
C HIS A 56 -12.77 13.29 22.54
N CYS A 57 -11.52 12.82 22.33
CA CYS A 57 -10.53 13.63 21.67
C CYS A 57 -10.90 13.78 20.18
N PRO A 58 -11.04 15.01 19.67
CA PRO A 58 -11.29 15.23 18.26
C PRO A 58 -10.24 14.55 17.37
N ASP A 59 -10.64 14.14 16.19
CA ASP A 59 -9.78 13.50 15.17
C ASP A 59 -9.06 12.22 15.63
N ASP A 60 -9.50 11.61 16.75
CA ASP A 60 -8.78 10.48 17.36
C ASP A 60 -7.28 10.76 17.57
N ALA A 61 -6.93 12.00 17.92
CA ALA A 61 -5.54 12.39 18.12
C ALA A 61 -4.87 11.69 19.31
N VAL A 62 -5.66 11.26 20.32
CA VAL A 62 -5.19 10.41 21.43
C VAL A 62 -5.87 9.06 21.37
N ILE A 63 -5.06 8.02 21.37
CA ILE A 63 -5.53 6.63 21.32
C ILE A 63 -5.04 5.89 22.56
N VAL A 64 -5.93 5.23 23.29
CA VAL A 64 -5.56 4.32 24.38
C VAL A 64 -5.55 2.89 23.86
N ILE A 65 -4.43 2.21 24.04
CA ILE A 65 -4.17 0.88 23.52
C ILE A 65 -3.93 -0.08 24.69
N ASN A 66 -4.52 -1.28 24.59
CA ASN A 66 -4.18 -2.39 25.46
C ASN A 66 -3.18 -3.29 24.72
N LEU A 67 -1.92 -3.26 25.11
CA LEU A 67 -0.90 -4.21 24.63
C LEU A 67 -0.84 -5.40 25.57
N PRO A 68 -0.70 -6.64 25.05
CA PRO A 68 -0.33 -7.79 25.87
C PRO A 68 0.95 -7.50 26.65
N ALA A 69 1.04 -7.96 27.89
CA ALA A 69 2.21 -7.71 28.73
C ALA A 69 3.47 -8.39 28.17
N GLU A 70 3.30 -9.48 27.45
CA GLU A 70 4.36 -10.28 26.78
C GLU A 70 5.10 -9.50 25.69
N LEU A 71 4.48 -8.46 25.10
CA LEU A 71 5.13 -7.66 24.04
C LEU A 71 6.16 -6.66 24.55
N LYS A 72 6.36 -6.49 25.85
CA LYS A 72 7.40 -5.57 26.36
C LYS A 72 8.81 -5.96 25.93
N THR A 73 9.07 -7.24 25.81
CA THR A 73 10.38 -7.79 25.43
C THR A 73 10.59 -7.86 23.91
N ASP A 74 9.53 -7.70 23.12
CA ASP A 74 9.56 -7.86 21.66
C ASP A 74 9.62 -6.49 20.95
N MET A 75 9.79 -5.39 21.69
CA MET A 75 9.88 -4.06 21.10
C MET A 75 11.22 -3.88 20.39
N ILE A 76 11.15 -3.55 19.11
CA ILE A 76 12.34 -3.36 18.27
C ILE A 76 12.71 -1.89 18.17
N HIS A 77 11.70 -1.01 17.95
CA HIS A 77 11.98 0.41 17.72
C HIS A 77 10.83 1.28 18.19
N ARG A 78 11.17 2.47 18.70
CA ARG A 78 10.22 3.50 19.11
C ARG A 78 10.75 4.88 18.72
N TYR A 79 9.94 5.68 18.03
CA TYR A 79 10.38 6.98 17.53
C TYR A 79 10.41 8.09 18.61
N SER A 80 9.47 8.06 19.56
CA SER A 80 9.39 9.06 20.63
C SER A 80 8.54 8.54 21.79
N LEU A 81 8.43 9.32 22.88
CA LEU A 81 7.65 8.94 24.08
C LEU A 81 6.23 8.48 23.74
N ASN A 82 5.53 9.20 22.88
CA ASN A 82 4.18 8.87 22.43
C ASN A 82 4.13 8.50 20.95
N GLY A 83 5.30 8.31 20.31
CA GLY A 83 5.43 7.99 18.90
C GLY A 83 5.14 6.53 18.58
N PHE A 84 5.21 6.24 17.29
CA PHE A 84 4.99 4.91 16.75
C PHE A 84 5.99 3.88 17.34
N ARG A 85 5.50 2.67 17.57
CA ARG A 85 6.24 1.52 18.12
C ARG A 85 6.18 0.34 17.18
N LEU A 86 7.32 -0.25 16.91
CA LEU A 86 7.45 -1.47 16.13
C LEU A 86 7.82 -2.64 17.03
N PHE A 87 7.07 -3.72 16.90
CA PHE A 87 7.31 -4.98 17.62
C PHE A 87 7.61 -6.08 16.61
N ARG A 88 8.69 -6.80 16.83
CA ARG A 88 9.22 -7.84 15.96
C ARG A 88 9.58 -7.33 14.57
N LEU A 89 10.31 -8.15 13.83
CA LEU A 89 10.71 -7.90 12.43
C LEU A 89 10.35 -9.10 11.56
N PRO A 90 10.12 -8.90 10.26
CA PRO A 90 10.05 -10.00 9.32
C PRO A 90 11.44 -10.60 9.13
N THR A 91 11.50 -11.91 8.94
CA THR A 91 12.74 -12.66 8.70
C THR A 91 12.99 -12.79 7.20
N PRO A 92 14.10 -12.27 6.67
CA PRO A 92 14.46 -12.46 5.26
C PRO A 92 15.02 -13.86 5.05
N SER A 93 14.19 -14.81 4.66
CA SER A 93 14.60 -16.20 4.45
C SER A 93 15.30 -16.39 3.11
N LYS A 94 16.22 -17.36 3.04
CA LYS A 94 16.88 -17.77 1.79
C LYS A 94 15.96 -18.71 1.00
N GLU A 95 16.16 -18.73 -0.33
CA GLU A 95 15.47 -19.62 -1.26
C GLU A 95 13.94 -19.57 -1.16
N SER A 96 13.42 -18.41 -0.75
CA SER A 96 11.98 -18.19 -0.60
C SER A 96 11.60 -16.72 -0.74
N VAL A 97 10.43 -16.46 -1.32
CA VAL A 97 9.84 -15.13 -1.32
C VAL A 97 9.07 -14.92 -0.03
N VAL A 98 9.49 -13.94 0.75
CA VAL A 98 8.82 -13.55 2.01
C VAL A 98 7.85 -12.41 1.75
N GLY A 99 6.55 -12.68 1.89
CA GLY A 99 5.49 -11.68 1.77
C GLY A 99 5.22 -10.95 3.08
N ILE A 100 4.89 -9.67 3.00
CA ILE A 100 4.38 -8.88 4.12
C ILE A 100 2.96 -8.43 3.81
N LEU A 101 2.01 -8.87 4.62
CA LEU A 101 0.60 -8.58 4.49
C LEU A 101 0.08 -7.75 5.67
N GLY A 102 -0.53 -6.61 5.40
CA GLY A 102 -1.17 -5.79 6.43
C GLY A 102 -1.46 -4.37 5.98
N PRO A 103 -2.28 -3.61 6.74
CA PRO A 103 -2.67 -2.25 6.39
C PRO A 103 -1.49 -1.27 6.32
N ASN A 104 -1.68 -0.14 5.63
CA ASN A 104 -0.70 0.94 5.61
C ASN A 104 -0.62 1.64 6.97
N GLY A 105 0.59 2.17 7.30
CA GLY A 105 0.85 2.84 8.57
C GLY A 105 1.08 1.91 9.76
N MET A 106 1.39 0.63 9.52
CA MET A 106 1.72 -0.39 10.54
C MET A 106 3.23 -0.62 10.69
N GLY A 107 4.08 0.27 10.14
CA GLY A 107 5.52 0.20 10.30
C GLY A 107 6.26 -0.71 9.32
N LYS A 108 5.65 -1.08 8.18
CA LYS A 108 6.32 -1.86 7.13
C LYS A 108 7.60 -1.18 6.64
N SER A 109 7.53 0.12 6.33
CA SER A 109 8.69 0.91 5.92
C SER A 109 9.74 1.05 7.03
N THR A 110 9.33 1.16 8.30
CA THR A 110 10.26 1.16 9.44
C THR A 110 11.02 -0.17 9.53
N ALA A 111 10.31 -1.29 9.38
CA ALA A 111 10.94 -2.60 9.34
C ALA A 111 11.95 -2.71 8.20
N PHE A 112 11.61 -2.22 7.00
CA PHE A 112 12.53 -2.19 5.87
C PHE A 112 13.77 -1.33 6.14
N ASN A 113 13.59 -0.16 6.74
CA ASN A 113 14.71 0.72 7.09
C ASN A 113 15.64 0.12 8.16
N ILE A 114 15.12 -0.74 9.01
CA ILE A 114 15.95 -1.51 9.96
C ILE A 114 16.68 -2.63 9.22
N LEU A 115 15.96 -3.40 8.39
CA LEU A 115 16.55 -4.53 7.66
C LEU A 115 17.59 -4.09 6.60
N ASN A 116 17.52 -2.85 6.11
CA ASN A 116 18.51 -2.29 5.18
C ASN A 116 19.63 -1.49 5.89
N GLY A 117 19.64 -1.47 7.21
CA GLY A 117 20.68 -0.78 7.99
C GLY A 117 20.52 0.73 8.13
N SER A 118 19.45 1.33 7.54
CA SER A 118 19.23 2.79 7.61
C SER A 118 18.77 3.27 8.99
N ILE A 119 18.18 2.40 9.79
CA ILE A 119 17.74 2.68 11.17
C ILE A 119 18.30 1.61 12.09
N VAL A 120 19.03 2.04 13.13
CA VAL A 120 19.44 1.16 14.22
C VAL A 120 18.27 0.97 15.19
N PRO A 121 17.90 -0.26 15.55
CA PRO A 121 16.81 -0.50 16.49
C PRO A 121 17.16 -0.02 17.89
N ASN A 122 16.31 0.78 18.53
CA ASN A 122 16.55 1.33 19.88
C ASN A 122 15.86 0.55 21.00
N LEU A 123 15.27 -0.60 20.73
CA LEU A 123 14.59 -1.47 21.70
C LEU A 123 13.55 -0.77 22.58
N GLY A 124 13.09 0.41 22.13
CA GLY A 124 12.12 1.25 22.84
C GLY A 124 12.73 2.37 23.69
N ASP A 125 14.04 2.42 23.81
CA ASP A 125 14.75 3.54 24.43
C ASP A 125 15.03 4.64 23.39
N PHE A 126 14.07 5.55 23.27
CA PHE A 126 14.13 6.65 22.30
C PHE A 126 14.91 7.87 22.82
N GLU A 127 15.33 7.86 24.08
CA GLU A 127 16.14 8.92 24.72
C GLU A 127 17.63 8.57 24.75
N ALA A 128 18.01 7.35 24.36
CA ALA A 128 19.40 6.94 24.29
C ALA A 128 20.14 7.73 23.19
N ASP A 129 21.20 8.44 23.59
CA ASP A 129 22.06 9.19 22.65
C ASP A 129 22.88 8.24 21.77
N ASP A 130 23.28 7.09 22.31
CA ASP A 130 24.05 6.05 21.62
C ASP A 130 23.21 4.76 21.54
N VAL A 131 22.83 4.35 20.33
CA VAL A 131 22.13 3.09 20.05
C VAL A 131 23.06 2.20 19.22
N TRP A 132 23.33 1.01 19.71
CA TRP A 132 24.26 0.08 19.09
C TRP A 132 23.53 -1.15 18.51
N TRP A 133 24.04 -1.64 17.39
CA TRP A 133 23.53 -2.85 16.76
C TRP A 133 23.66 -4.09 17.64
N GLU A 134 24.73 -4.17 18.44
CA GLU A 134 25.04 -5.27 19.34
C GLU A 134 23.89 -5.50 20.33
N ASP A 135 23.36 -4.44 20.96
CA ASP A 135 22.26 -4.52 21.91
C ASP A 135 20.99 -5.08 21.24
N ALA A 136 20.70 -4.59 20.04
CA ALA A 136 19.55 -5.05 19.25
C ALA A 136 19.69 -6.52 18.86
N ILE A 137 20.89 -6.94 18.41
CA ILE A 137 21.18 -8.31 17.99
C ILE A 137 21.14 -9.26 19.20
N GLU A 138 21.69 -8.86 20.36
CA GLU A 138 21.66 -9.66 21.58
C GLU A 138 20.25 -9.88 22.13
N SER A 139 19.34 -8.91 21.95
CA SER A 139 17.95 -9.00 22.38
C SER A 139 17.13 -10.02 21.57
N LEU A 140 17.58 -10.36 20.37
CA LEU A 140 16.87 -11.29 19.49
C LEU A 140 17.21 -12.74 19.82
N PRO A 141 16.25 -13.67 19.70
CA PRO A 141 16.52 -15.09 19.82
C PRO A 141 17.49 -15.54 18.72
N ARG A 142 18.28 -16.57 19.01
CA ARG A 142 19.16 -17.18 18.00
C ARG A 142 18.34 -17.70 16.82
N GLY A 143 18.76 -17.38 15.60
CA GLY A 143 18.07 -17.78 14.38
C GLY A 143 18.42 -16.86 13.21
N GLU A 144 17.79 -17.13 12.08
CA GLU A 144 18.08 -16.50 10.78
C GLU A 144 17.99 -14.96 10.81
N LEU A 145 17.03 -14.39 11.54
CA LEU A 145 16.91 -12.94 11.68
C LEU A 145 18.10 -12.32 12.42
N ARG A 146 18.55 -12.95 13.51
CA ARG A 146 19.70 -12.49 14.27
C ARG A 146 20.98 -12.55 13.44
N ASP A 147 21.20 -13.65 12.73
CA ASP A 147 22.36 -13.83 11.85
C ASP A 147 22.34 -12.79 10.70
N PHE A 148 21.17 -12.53 10.15
CA PHE A 148 20.99 -11.50 9.12
C PHE A 148 21.31 -10.09 9.62
N LEU A 149 20.79 -9.70 10.79
CA LEU A 149 21.06 -8.37 11.36
C LEU A 149 22.53 -8.21 11.80
N SER A 150 23.21 -9.29 12.17
CA SER A 150 24.66 -9.25 12.40
C SER A 150 25.43 -8.90 11.12
N GLN A 151 25.04 -9.50 9.98
CA GLN A 151 25.62 -9.15 8.67
C GLN A 151 25.31 -7.70 8.27
N VAL A 152 24.09 -7.22 8.55
CA VAL A 152 23.71 -5.82 8.28
C VAL A 152 24.52 -4.85 9.12
N SER A 153 24.78 -5.15 10.40
CA SER A 153 25.58 -4.29 11.30
C SER A 153 27.02 -4.15 10.83
N GLU A 154 27.60 -5.18 10.24
CA GLU A 154 28.95 -5.22 9.68
C GLU A 154 29.02 -4.57 8.28
N SER A 155 27.89 -4.10 7.73
CA SER A 155 27.78 -3.55 6.36
C SER A 155 28.11 -4.56 5.25
N ASP A 156 28.02 -5.84 5.57
CA ASP A 156 28.32 -6.94 4.64
C ASP A 156 27.13 -7.32 3.72
N VAL A 157 25.98 -6.66 3.92
CA VAL A 157 24.76 -6.94 3.13
C VAL A 157 24.46 -5.79 2.18
N LYS A 158 24.46 -6.10 0.90
CA LYS A 158 23.99 -5.18 -0.14
C LYS A 158 22.49 -5.29 -0.29
N VAL A 159 21.80 -4.16 -0.31
CA VAL A 159 20.34 -4.10 -0.39
C VAL A 159 19.90 -3.34 -1.63
N ALA A 160 18.98 -3.92 -2.39
CA ALA A 160 18.26 -3.25 -3.47
C ALA A 160 16.79 -3.03 -3.09
N LEU A 161 16.29 -1.82 -3.25
CA LEU A 161 14.92 -1.44 -2.89
C LEU A 161 14.16 -0.90 -4.12
N LYS A 162 13.02 -1.49 -4.43
CA LYS A 162 12.01 -0.92 -5.32
C LYS A 162 11.01 -0.11 -4.47
N PRO A 163 10.96 1.23 -4.63
CA PRO A 163 10.09 2.08 -3.81
C PRO A 163 8.60 1.95 -4.20
N GLN A 164 7.71 2.30 -3.25
CA GLN A 164 6.26 2.26 -3.45
C GLN A 164 5.80 3.24 -4.54
N TYR A 165 6.21 4.50 -4.47
CA TYR A 165 5.71 5.58 -5.33
C TYR A 165 6.62 5.80 -6.54
N VAL A 166 6.35 5.10 -7.63
CA VAL A 166 7.11 5.24 -8.88
C VAL A 166 6.86 6.56 -9.60
N ASP A 167 5.70 7.18 -9.39
CA ASP A 167 5.31 8.47 -10.00
C ASP A 167 6.22 9.64 -9.56
N HIS A 168 6.97 9.45 -8.48
CA HIS A 168 7.96 10.44 -8.02
C HIS A 168 9.32 10.31 -8.74
N ILE A 169 9.60 9.18 -9.39
CA ILE A 169 10.89 8.93 -10.06
C ILE A 169 11.18 9.97 -11.14
N PRO A 170 10.24 10.33 -12.06
CA PRO A 170 10.51 11.33 -13.08
C PRO A 170 10.74 12.75 -12.53
N LYS A 171 10.32 13.03 -11.28
CA LYS A 171 10.59 14.32 -10.61
C LYS A 171 12.01 14.39 -10.07
N ALA A 172 12.57 13.24 -9.65
CA ALA A 172 13.90 13.15 -9.06
C ALA A 172 15.00 12.86 -10.10
N VAL A 173 14.67 12.08 -11.13
CA VAL A 173 15.63 11.61 -12.15
C VAL A 173 15.08 11.93 -13.52
N LYS A 174 15.92 12.51 -14.40
CA LYS A 174 15.56 12.82 -15.80
C LYS A 174 16.47 12.09 -16.76
N GLY A 175 15.94 11.76 -17.93
CA GLY A 175 16.69 11.16 -19.03
C GLY A 175 16.02 9.95 -19.63
N LYS A 176 16.68 9.40 -20.66
CA LYS A 176 16.21 8.25 -21.41
C LYS A 176 16.31 6.96 -20.57
N VAL A 177 15.29 6.13 -20.66
CA VAL A 177 15.18 4.85 -19.94
C VAL A 177 16.41 3.97 -20.15
N GLY A 178 16.84 3.75 -21.40
CA GLY A 178 17.97 2.88 -21.71
C GLY A 178 19.28 3.36 -21.08
N LYS A 179 19.54 4.68 -21.11
CA LYS A 179 20.74 5.26 -20.51
C LYS A 179 20.74 5.12 -18.98
N LEU A 180 19.59 5.33 -18.36
CA LEU A 180 19.45 5.23 -16.91
C LEU A 180 19.60 3.78 -16.44
N LEU A 181 18.92 2.82 -17.11
CA LEU A 181 19.04 1.41 -16.75
C LEU A 181 20.45 0.88 -16.96
N SER A 182 21.13 1.24 -18.06
CA SER A 182 22.51 0.83 -18.29
C SER A 182 23.49 1.41 -17.26
N SER A 183 23.20 2.61 -16.69
CA SER A 183 24.06 3.23 -15.69
C SER A 183 23.95 2.58 -14.30
N VAL A 184 22.87 1.84 -14.03
CA VAL A 184 22.64 1.14 -12.75
C VAL A 184 22.87 -0.37 -12.87
N ASP A 185 23.28 -0.85 -14.04
CA ASP A 185 23.52 -2.27 -14.28
C ASP A 185 24.87 -2.71 -13.68
N GLU A 186 24.80 -3.26 -12.48
CA GLU A 186 25.94 -3.83 -11.75
C GLU A 186 26.18 -5.31 -12.10
N ARG A 187 25.19 -5.97 -12.74
CA ARG A 187 25.19 -7.41 -13.02
C ARG A 187 25.46 -7.74 -14.50
N GLY A 188 25.50 -6.75 -15.39
CA GLY A 188 25.62 -6.96 -16.83
C GLY A 188 24.39 -7.62 -17.48
N MET A 189 23.22 -7.51 -16.86
CA MET A 189 21.98 -8.18 -17.28
C MET A 189 20.96 -7.23 -17.94
N PHE A 190 21.37 -6.00 -18.28
CA PHE A 190 20.46 -4.97 -18.81
C PHE A 190 19.65 -5.46 -20.02
N ALA A 191 20.31 -6.04 -21.04
CA ALA A 191 19.62 -6.46 -22.26
C ALA A 191 18.58 -7.56 -21.97
N GLU A 192 18.94 -8.56 -21.18
CA GLU A 192 18.06 -9.66 -20.79
C GLU A 192 16.86 -9.17 -19.99
N MET A 193 17.09 -8.34 -18.96
CA MET A 193 16.02 -7.81 -18.11
C MET A 193 15.11 -6.84 -18.88
N ALA A 194 15.65 -6.03 -19.76
CA ALA A 194 14.85 -5.15 -20.62
C ALA A 194 13.93 -5.95 -21.55
N GLU A 195 14.38 -7.07 -22.08
CA GLU A 195 13.55 -7.97 -22.88
C GLU A 195 12.53 -8.71 -22.03
N LYS A 196 12.96 -9.33 -20.91
CA LYS A 196 12.08 -10.05 -19.97
C LYS A 196 10.96 -9.17 -19.43
N LEU A 197 11.19 -7.87 -19.21
CA LEU A 197 10.20 -6.91 -18.72
C LEU A 197 9.47 -6.15 -19.84
N GLY A 198 9.74 -6.46 -21.12
CA GLY A 198 9.10 -5.83 -22.27
C GLY A 198 9.37 -4.32 -22.36
N LEU A 199 10.59 -3.89 -22.03
CA LEU A 199 11.00 -2.48 -22.03
C LEU A 199 11.72 -2.03 -23.31
N THR A 200 12.03 -2.94 -24.22
CA THR A 200 12.89 -2.70 -25.41
C THR A 200 12.40 -1.51 -26.25
N HIS A 201 11.08 -1.37 -26.41
CA HIS A 201 10.47 -0.28 -27.17
C HIS A 201 10.42 1.06 -26.42
N LEU A 202 10.78 1.08 -25.13
CA LEU A 202 10.78 2.27 -24.27
C LEU A 202 12.16 2.87 -24.05
N LEU A 203 13.25 2.19 -24.48
CA LEU A 203 14.62 2.55 -24.13
C LEU A 203 15.02 3.96 -24.59
N GLU A 204 14.44 4.44 -25.69
CA GLU A 204 14.69 5.77 -26.24
C GLU A 204 13.76 6.86 -25.71
N ARG A 205 12.73 6.50 -24.93
CA ARG A 205 11.80 7.46 -24.31
C ARG A 205 12.37 8.06 -23.05
N ASP A 206 11.93 9.28 -22.71
CA ASP A 206 12.23 9.91 -21.45
C ASP A 206 11.26 9.39 -20.35
N LEU A 207 11.72 9.38 -19.09
CA LEU A 207 10.94 8.84 -17.96
C LEU A 207 9.59 9.54 -17.76
N ASP A 208 9.50 10.83 -18.06
CA ASP A 208 8.27 11.63 -17.91
C ASP A 208 7.20 11.33 -18.96
N GLN A 209 7.56 10.61 -20.01
CA GLN A 209 6.64 10.17 -21.07
C GLN A 209 6.03 8.79 -20.80
N LEU A 210 6.43 8.14 -19.71
CA LEU A 210 5.99 6.79 -19.39
C LEU A 210 4.69 6.77 -18.62
N SER A 211 3.85 5.80 -18.92
CA SER A 211 2.68 5.46 -18.09
C SER A 211 3.11 4.88 -16.74
N GLY A 212 2.20 4.91 -15.73
CA GLY A 212 2.48 4.32 -14.42
C GLY A 212 2.91 2.85 -14.47
N GLY A 213 2.33 2.05 -15.35
CA GLY A 213 2.73 0.64 -15.53
C GLY A 213 4.10 0.47 -16.20
N GLU A 214 4.47 1.36 -17.14
CA GLU A 214 5.80 1.38 -17.74
C GLU A 214 6.86 1.83 -16.72
N LEU A 215 6.59 2.88 -15.95
CA LEU A 215 7.45 3.33 -14.84
C LEU A 215 7.65 2.24 -13.80
N GLN A 216 6.60 1.51 -13.45
CA GLN A 216 6.66 0.39 -12.52
C GLN A 216 7.63 -0.69 -13.01
N ARG A 217 7.54 -1.09 -14.29
CA ARG A 217 8.45 -2.08 -14.89
C ARG A 217 9.90 -1.57 -14.98
N VAL A 218 10.09 -0.29 -15.28
CA VAL A 218 11.42 0.36 -15.27
C VAL A 218 12.02 0.36 -13.86
N ALA A 219 11.23 0.69 -12.83
CA ALA A 219 11.70 0.67 -11.44
C ALA A 219 12.07 -0.75 -10.97
N ILE A 220 11.29 -1.76 -11.35
CA ILE A 220 11.59 -3.17 -11.06
C ILE A 220 12.87 -3.57 -11.80
N CYS A 221 13.01 -3.22 -13.08
CA CYS A 221 14.22 -3.49 -13.86
C CYS A 221 15.46 -2.90 -13.18
N ALA A 222 15.41 -1.61 -12.82
CA ALA A 222 16.50 -0.93 -12.13
C ALA A 222 16.89 -1.62 -10.80
N THR A 223 15.91 -2.15 -10.08
CA THR A 223 16.16 -2.90 -8.84
C THR A 223 16.84 -4.25 -9.13
N LEU A 224 16.38 -4.98 -10.14
CA LEU A 224 16.92 -6.28 -10.54
C LEU A 224 18.36 -6.21 -11.13
N LEU A 225 18.73 -5.07 -11.69
CA LEU A 225 20.07 -4.82 -12.24
C LEU A 225 21.12 -4.56 -11.17
N LYS A 226 20.73 -4.30 -9.93
CA LYS A 226 21.64 -4.15 -8.81
C LYS A 226 22.19 -5.49 -8.36
N ASP A 227 23.50 -5.51 -8.01
CA ASP A 227 24.15 -6.64 -7.36
C ASP A 227 23.89 -6.57 -5.85
N ALA A 228 22.87 -7.31 -5.38
CA ALA A 228 22.44 -7.25 -4.01
C ALA A 228 22.16 -8.64 -3.42
N ASP A 229 22.35 -8.76 -2.12
CA ASP A 229 22.08 -9.99 -1.34
C ASP A 229 20.60 -10.08 -0.92
N VAL A 230 19.94 -8.90 -0.83
CA VAL A 230 18.55 -8.78 -0.43
C VAL A 230 17.82 -7.78 -1.32
N TYR A 231 16.67 -8.19 -1.82
CA TYR A 231 15.80 -7.36 -2.64
C TYR A 231 14.48 -7.10 -1.93
N PHE A 232 14.14 -5.82 -1.80
CA PHE A 232 12.86 -5.37 -1.26
C PHE A 232 11.98 -4.82 -2.39
N PHE A 233 10.78 -5.36 -2.51
CA PHE A 233 9.78 -4.86 -3.46
C PHE A 233 8.55 -4.34 -2.71
N ASP A 234 8.30 -3.04 -2.80
CA ASP A 234 7.12 -2.42 -2.22
C ASP A 234 6.04 -2.25 -3.29
N GLU A 235 4.96 -3.03 -3.19
CA GLU A 235 3.84 -3.11 -4.13
C GLU A 235 4.28 -3.25 -5.60
N PRO A 236 5.00 -4.32 -5.98
CA PRO A 236 5.49 -4.49 -7.34
C PRO A 236 4.40 -4.69 -8.39
N SER A 237 3.20 -5.12 -8.00
CA SER A 237 2.09 -5.39 -8.92
C SER A 237 1.21 -4.17 -9.23
N SER A 238 1.42 -3.04 -8.55
CA SER A 238 0.64 -1.81 -8.75
C SER A 238 0.77 -1.30 -10.18
N TYR A 239 -0.32 -0.74 -10.74
CA TYR A 239 -0.45 -0.21 -12.10
C TYR A 239 -0.33 -1.24 -13.25
N LEU A 240 -0.11 -2.52 -12.95
CA LEU A 240 0.12 -3.57 -13.93
C LEU A 240 -1.16 -4.34 -14.25
N ASP A 241 -1.31 -4.74 -15.50
CA ASP A 241 -2.33 -5.69 -15.90
C ASP A 241 -1.96 -7.13 -15.48
N ILE A 242 -2.87 -8.06 -15.64
CA ILE A 242 -2.71 -9.44 -15.18
C ILE A 242 -1.51 -10.15 -15.82
N TYR A 243 -1.22 -9.88 -17.10
CA TYR A 243 -0.10 -10.50 -17.81
C TYR A 243 1.23 -10.00 -17.29
N GLU A 244 1.36 -8.69 -17.11
CA GLU A 244 2.55 -8.07 -16.57
C GLU A 244 2.77 -8.47 -15.10
N ARG A 245 1.71 -8.59 -14.30
CA ARG A 245 1.79 -9.11 -12.92
C ARG A 245 2.35 -10.51 -12.89
N MET A 246 1.84 -11.43 -13.70
CA MET A 246 2.33 -12.82 -13.74
C MET A 246 3.78 -12.90 -14.25
N ARG A 247 4.16 -12.05 -15.18
CA ARG A 247 5.54 -11.92 -15.63
C ARG A 247 6.48 -11.52 -14.50
N ILE A 248 6.13 -10.50 -13.74
CA ILE A 248 6.93 -10.01 -12.60
C ILE A 248 6.96 -11.05 -11.47
N VAL A 249 5.85 -11.69 -11.17
CA VAL A 249 5.81 -12.79 -10.19
C VAL A 249 6.87 -13.84 -10.52
N LYS A 250 6.92 -14.30 -11.78
CA LYS A 250 7.89 -15.30 -12.20
C LYS A 250 9.34 -14.82 -12.07
N ILE A 251 9.63 -13.57 -12.45
CA ILE A 251 10.99 -12.99 -12.36
C ILE A 251 11.41 -12.89 -10.87
N ILE A 252 10.52 -12.48 -9.99
CA ILE A 252 10.82 -12.38 -8.56
C ILE A 252 11.04 -13.76 -7.94
N GLN A 253 10.30 -14.78 -8.36
CA GLN A 253 10.50 -16.16 -7.91
C GLN A 253 11.85 -16.70 -8.39
N GLU A 254 12.22 -16.48 -9.65
CA GLU A 254 13.55 -16.83 -10.18
C GLU A 254 14.68 -16.13 -9.39
N LEU A 255 14.48 -14.85 -9.00
CA LEU A 255 15.45 -14.12 -8.18
C LEU A 255 15.63 -14.73 -6.79
N ALA A 256 14.56 -15.23 -6.18
CA ALA A 256 14.57 -15.80 -4.83
C ALA A 256 15.39 -17.10 -4.74
N GLU A 257 15.69 -17.76 -5.86
CA GLU A 257 16.57 -18.92 -5.88
C GLU A 257 18.04 -18.57 -5.52
N THR A 258 18.42 -17.30 -5.71
CA THR A 258 19.82 -16.83 -5.54
C THR A 258 20.00 -15.75 -4.51
N ALA A 259 18.94 -15.03 -4.15
CA ALA A 259 18.97 -13.90 -3.21
C ALA A 259 17.79 -13.98 -2.24
N ARG A 260 17.87 -13.24 -1.13
CA ARG A 260 16.71 -13.05 -0.24
C ARG A 260 15.76 -12.03 -0.84
N VAL A 261 14.47 -12.36 -0.85
CA VAL A 261 13.44 -11.47 -1.41
C VAL A 261 12.33 -11.21 -0.41
N ILE A 262 12.05 -9.94 -0.15
CA ILE A 262 10.91 -9.51 0.65
C ILE A 262 9.99 -8.64 -0.20
N VAL A 263 8.70 -8.97 -0.17
CA VAL A 263 7.68 -8.28 -0.96
C VAL A 263 6.56 -7.79 -0.05
N ILE A 264 6.23 -6.50 -0.13
CA ILE A 264 4.97 -5.97 0.41
C ILE A 264 3.94 -6.01 -0.69
N GLU A 265 2.82 -6.67 -0.46
CA GLU A 265 1.70 -6.73 -1.39
C GLU A 265 0.36 -6.65 -0.68
N HIS A 266 -0.60 -6.00 -1.36
CA HIS A 266 -1.97 -5.87 -0.88
C HIS A 266 -2.97 -6.71 -1.70
N ASP A 267 -2.59 -7.10 -2.91
CA ASP A 267 -3.36 -8.02 -3.74
C ASP A 267 -3.11 -9.46 -3.28
N LEU A 268 -4.13 -10.04 -2.63
CA LEU A 268 -4.05 -11.39 -2.08
C LEU A 268 -3.87 -12.46 -3.17
N ALA A 269 -4.37 -12.22 -4.39
CA ALA A 269 -4.23 -13.17 -5.48
C ALA A 269 -2.78 -13.19 -6.00
N VAL A 270 -2.14 -12.01 -6.09
CA VAL A 270 -0.71 -11.92 -6.42
C VAL A 270 0.13 -12.54 -5.32
N LEU A 271 -0.17 -12.23 -4.07
CA LEU A 271 0.59 -12.72 -2.92
C LEU A 271 0.50 -14.25 -2.77
N ASP A 272 -0.67 -14.84 -3.08
CA ASP A 272 -0.89 -16.29 -3.04
C ASP A 272 -0.03 -17.06 -4.05
N VAL A 273 0.24 -16.43 -5.20
CA VAL A 273 1.10 -17.04 -6.24
C VAL A 273 2.58 -16.73 -6.00
N LEU A 274 2.89 -15.52 -5.48
CA LEU A 274 4.25 -15.00 -5.39
C LEU A 274 5.01 -15.50 -4.16
N ALA A 275 4.37 -15.48 -2.98
CA ALA A 275 5.06 -15.67 -1.71
C ALA A 275 5.02 -17.14 -1.22
N ASP A 276 6.11 -17.62 -0.65
CA ASP A 276 6.18 -18.90 0.03
C ASP A 276 5.80 -18.77 1.51
N LEU A 277 6.29 -17.71 2.13
CA LEU A 277 6.06 -17.37 3.53
C LEU A 277 5.48 -15.97 3.65
N ILE A 278 4.59 -15.74 4.61
CA ILE A 278 3.99 -14.44 4.88
C ILE A 278 4.09 -14.07 6.34
N HIS A 279 4.56 -12.86 6.62
CA HIS A 279 4.38 -12.17 7.89
C HIS A 279 3.15 -11.27 7.81
N ILE A 280 2.19 -11.47 8.71
CA ILE A 280 1.06 -10.56 8.87
C ILE A 280 1.50 -9.43 9.79
N VAL A 281 1.25 -8.18 9.35
CA VAL A 281 1.43 -7.00 10.18
C VAL A 281 0.07 -6.51 10.66
N TYR A 282 -0.07 -6.34 11.97
CA TYR A 282 -1.28 -5.83 12.59
C TYR A 282 -0.97 -4.80 13.68
N GLY A 283 -1.94 -4.02 14.06
CA GLY A 283 -1.74 -2.98 15.05
C GLY A 283 -2.73 -1.84 14.92
N LYS A 284 -2.29 -0.64 15.20
CA LYS A 284 -3.08 0.59 15.02
C LYS A 284 -2.26 1.63 14.27
N LYS A 285 -2.84 2.12 13.17
CA LYS A 285 -2.20 3.09 12.27
C LYS A 285 -1.64 4.29 13.05
N GLY A 286 -0.34 4.57 12.85
CA GLY A 286 0.37 5.68 13.48
C GLY A 286 0.71 5.48 14.95
N ALA A 287 0.32 4.35 15.57
CA ALA A 287 0.54 4.09 16.98
C ALA A 287 1.50 2.92 17.23
N PHE A 288 1.20 1.76 16.66
CA PHE A 288 2.07 0.60 16.77
C PHE A 288 1.80 -0.42 15.67
N GLY A 289 2.80 -1.22 15.37
CA GLY A 289 2.72 -2.37 14.49
C GLY A 289 3.43 -3.58 15.07
N ILE A 290 2.88 -4.75 14.83
CA ILE A 290 3.40 -6.03 15.31
C ILE A 290 3.50 -6.98 14.13
N PHE A 291 4.69 -7.54 13.89
CA PHE A 291 4.88 -8.59 12.92
C PHE A 291 4.60 -9.96 13.55
N THR A 292 3.78 -10.78 12.88
CA THR A 292 3.62 -12.18 13.28
C THR A 292 4.87 -12.99 12.88
N PRO A 293 5.11 -14.15 13.50
CA PRO A 293 6.01 -15.13 12.92
C PRO A 293 5.60 -15.50 11.48
N ALA A 294 6.57 -15.92 10.66
CA ALA A 294 6.32 -16.37 9.30
C ALA A 294 5.35 -17.57 9.27
N ARG A 295 4.45 -17.57 8.30
CA ARG A 295 3.50 -18.65 8.02
C ARG A 295 3.50 -18.97 6.55
N THR A 296 3.13 -20.19 6.20
CA THR A 296 2.88 -20.51 4.80
C THR A 296 1.77 -19.62 4.24
N THR A 297 1.87 -19.25 2.98
CA THR A 297 0.98 -18.29 2.31
C THR A 297 -0.49 -18.59 2.53
N ARG A 298 -0.89 -19.83 2.32
CA ARG A 298 -2.29 -20.26 2.50
C ARG A 298 -2.80 -20.06 3.94
N MET A 299 -1.98 -20.41 4.94
CA MET A 299 -2.37 -20.22 6.35
C MET A 299 -2.48 -18.74 6.71
N ALA A 300 -1.54 -17.92 6.23
CA ALA A 300 -1.52 -16.48 6.49
C ALA A 300 -2.72 -15.78 5.85
N ILE A 301 -2.99 -16.05 4.57
CA ILE A 301 -4.12 -15.44 3.85
C ILE A 301 -5.44 -15.82 4.52
N ASN A 302 -5.67 -17.09 4.86
CA ASN A 302 -6.88 -17.53 5.53
C ASN A 302 -7.04 -16.85 6.91
N ALA A 303 -5.98 -16.79 7.72
CA ALA A 303 -6.02 -16.11 9.03
C ALA A 303 -6.31 -14.60 8.87
N TYR A 304 -5.73 -13.98 7.85
CA TYR A 304 -6.00 -12.57 7.54
C TYR A 304 -7.45 -12.33 7.10
N LEU A 305 -8.03 -13.22 6.27
CA LEU A 305 -9.44 -13.14 5.84
C LEU A 305 -10.39 -13.43 6.99
N ASP A 306 -10.10 -14.39 7.85
CA ASP A 306 -10.89 -14.68 9.05
C ASP A 306 -10.84 -13.54 10.08
N GLY A 307 -9.80 -12.71 10.02
CA GLY A 307 -9.63 -11.58 10.92
C GLY A 307 -9.27 -11.97 12.35
N PHE A 308 -8.82 -13.22 12.57
CA PHE A 308 -8.40 -13.74 13.86
C PHE A 308 -7.06 -14.49 13.76
N LEU A 309 -6.08 -14.01 14.50
CA LEU A 309 -4.75 -14.61 14.58
C LEU A 309 -4.70 -15.56 15.78
N VAL A 310 -4.90 -16.86 15.53
CA VAL A 310 -5.07 -17.88 16.57
C VAL A 310 -3.89 -17.93 17.53
N GLU A 311 -2.65 -17.99 17.00
CA GLU A 311 -1.44 -18.13 17.82
C GLU A 311 -1.19 -16.92 18.73
N GLN A 312 -1.54 -15.71 18.27
CA GLN A 312 -1.41 -14.48 19.04
C GLN A 312 -2.67 -14.19 19.88
N ASN A 313 -3.72 -15.00 19.71
CA ASN A 313 -5.03 -14.78 20.30
C ASN A 313 -5.56 -13.35 20.10
N VAL A 314 -5.36 -12.80 18.89
CA VAL A 314 -5.72 -11.42 18.56
C VAL A 314 -6.74 -11.38 17.43
N ARG A 315 -7.80 -10.60 17.63
CA ARG A 315 -8.76 -10.27 16.57
C ARG A 315 -8.33 -8.97 15.89
N ILE A 316 -7.99 -9.05 14.60
CA ILE A 316 -7.58 -7.90 13.78
C ILE A 316 -8.75 -7.27 13.00
N ARG A 317 -9.90 -7.96 12.95
CA ARG A 317 -11.13 -7.50 12.29
C ARG A 317 -12.37 -8.09 12.96
N ASP A 318 -13.42 -7.30 13.16
CA ASP A 318 -14.63 -7.72 13.83
C ASP A 318 -15.40 -8.81 13.07
N LYS A 319 -15.42 -8.71 11.74
CA LYS A 319 -16.11 -9.65 10.87
C LYS A 319 -15.15 -10.28 9.87
N PRO A 320 -15.22 -11.60 9.64
CA PRO A 320 -14.43 -12.25 8.61
C PRO A 320 -14.86 -11.77 7.22
N ILE A 321 -13.92 -11.69 6.30
CA ILE A 321 -14.19 -11.51 4.87
C ILE A 321 -14.57 -12.89 4.31
N LYS A 322 -15.81 -13.04 3.89
CA LYS A 322 -16.31 -14.27 3.27
C LYS A 322 -16.77 -13.99 1.86
N PHE A 323 -16.26 -14.73 0.90
CA PHE A 323 -16.75 -14.69 -0.47
C PHE A 323 -17.98 -15.60 -0.55
N LYS A 324 -19.11 -15.02 -0.94
CA LYS A 324 -20.29 -15.81 -1.25
C LYS A 324 -20.06 -16.52 -2.58
N LYS A 325 -20.35 -17.82 -2.67
CA LYS A 325 -20.45 -18.47 -3.96
C LYS A 325 -21.53 -17.75 -4.76
N HIS A 326 -21.18 -17.31 -5.97
CA HIS A 326 -22.20 -16.89 -6.91
C HIS A 326 -23.04 -18.14 -7.23
N THR A 327 -24.28 -18.16 -6.79
CA THR A 327 -25.26 -19.08 -7.35
C THR A 327 -25.52 -18.60 -8.77
N ASP A 328 -25.49 -19.50 -9.74
CA ASP A 328 -25.87 -19.19 -11.12
C ASP A 328 -27.26 -18.54 -11.12
N ARG A 329 -27.29 -17.22 -11.26
CA ARG A 329 -28.51 -16.43 -11.42
C ARG A 329 -29.01 -16.53 -12.86
N SER A 330 -28.96 -17.71 -13.45
CA SER A 330 -29.34 -17.95 -14.83
C SER A 330 -30.83 -17.67 -15.14
N ASN A 331 -31.65 -17.44 -14.11
CA ASN A 331 -33.11 -17.31 -14.30
C ASN A 331 -33.69 -15.93 -13.94
N GLU A 332 -32.89 -14.96 -13.52
CA GLU A 332 -33.37 -13.59 -13.22
C GLU A 332 -32.45 -12.54 -13.86
N ILE A 333 -32.26 -12.62 -15.15
CA ILE A 333 -31.63 -11.53 -15.89
C ILE A 333 -32.64 -10.39 -15.94
N GLY A 334 -32.37 -9.30 -15.22
CA GLY A 334 -33.17 -8.09 -15.24
C GLY A 334 -33.21 -7.44 -16.63
N ASN A 335 -33.97 -6.37 -16.77
CA ASN A 335 -33.98 -5.61 -18.02
C ASN A 335 -32.60 -5.04 -18.33
N PRO A 336 -32.17 -4.97 -19.58
CA PRO A 336 -30.94 -4.28 -19.95
C PRO A 336 -31.06 -2.80 -19.60
N VAL A 337 -30.02 -2.22 -18.97
CA VAL A 337 -29.94 -0.80 -18.59
C VAL A 337 -28.95 -0.02 -19.44
N VAL A 338 -27.98 -0.71 -20.04
CA VAL A 338 -27.08 -0.16 -21.05
C VAL A 338 -26.89 -1.18 -22.14
N GLU A 339 -27.05 -0.76 -23.37
CA GLU A 339 -26.82 -1.59 -24.56
C GLU A 339 -25.95 -0.81 -25.55
N TRP A 340 -25.13 -1.52 -26.28
CA TRP A 340 -24.31 -0.93 -27.35
C TRP A 340 -24.08 -1.91 -28.46
N GLY A 341 -23.85 -1.39 -29.67
CA GLY A 341 -23.56 -2.20 -30.84
C GLY A 341 -22.49 -1.56 -31.72
N GLY A 342 -21.50 -2.39 -32.09
CA GLY A 342 -20.50 -2.04 -33.08
C GLY A 342 -19.76 -0.74 -32.86
N LEU A 343 -19.41 -0.40 -31.63
CA LEU A 343 -18.73 0.87 -31.33
C LEU A 343 -17.33 0.92 -31.94
N GLU A 344 -17.07 1.97 -32.70
CA GLU A 344 -15.75 2.32 -33.17
C GLU A 344 -15.34 3.70 -32.68
N LYS A 345 -14.06 3.83 -32.29
CA LYS A 345 -13.46 5.11 -31.88
C LYS A 345 -11.99 5.15 -32.28
N SER A 346 -11.60 6.21 -32.96
CA SER A 346 -10.22 6.49 -33.33
C SER A 346 -9.65 7.58 -32.42
N LEU A 347 -8.47 7.35 -31.85
CA LEU A 347 -7.73 8.28 -30.99
C LEU A 347 -6.28 8.28 -31.45
N GLY A 348 -5.89 9.19 -32.34
CA GLY A 348 -4.59 9.16 -33.01
C GLY A 348 -4.39 7.85 -33.78
N ASP A 349 -3.32 7.12 -33.47
CA ASP A 349 -3.00 5.83 -34.08
C ASP A 349 -3.79 4.65 -33.45
N PHE A 350 -4.48 4.88 -32.32
CA PHE A 350 -5.25 3.85 -31.64
C PHE A 350 -6.67 3.79 -32.20
N LYS A 351 -7.14 2.57 -32.53
CA LYS A 351 -8.50 2.32 -32.96
C LYS A 351 -9.18 1.30 -32.05
N LEU A 352 -10.23 1.71 -31.35
CA LEU A 352 -11.12 0.83 -30.61
C LEU A 352 -12.21 0.30 -31.57
N LYS A 353 -12.46 -1.01 -31.49
CA LYS A 353 -13.59 -1.65 -32.14
C LYS A 353 -14.21 -2.67 -31.18
N THR A 354 -15.49 -2.56 -30.91
CA THR A 354 -16.20 -3.50 -30.02
C THR A 354 -17.27 -4.26 -30.78
N GLY A 355 -17.61 -5.45 -30.28
CA GLY A 355 -18.85 -6.11 -30.66
C GLY A 355 -20.04 -5.53 -29.88
N ASP A 356 -21.22 -6.13 -30.11
CA ASP A 356 -22.43 -5.80 -29.39
C ASP A 356 -22.37 -6.29 -27.95
N GLY A 357 -23.01 -5.56 -27.06
CA GLY A 357 -23.03 -5.92 -25.64
C GLY A 357 -24.15 -5.24 -24.87
N LYS A 358 -24.41 -5.74 -23.68
CA LYS A 358 -25.43 -5.20 -22.78
C LYS A 358 -25.09 -5.43 -21.33
N VAL A 359 -25.54 -4.55 -20.46
CA VAL A 359 -25.49 -4.66 -19.02
C VAL A 359 -26.89 -4.62 -18.45
N HIS A 360 -27.20 -5.56 -17.56
CA HIS A 360 -28.55 -5.69 -16.99
C HIS A 360 -28.60 -5.07 -15.58
N GLN A 361 -29.80 -4.82 -15.13
CA GLN A 361 -30.06 -4.31 -13.80
C GLN A 361 -29.46 -5.25 -12.72
N SER A 362 -28.79 -4.70 -11.74
CA SER A 362 -28.13 -5.46 -10.65
C SER A 362 -27.02 -6.42 -11.10
N GLU A 363 -26.50 -6.24 -12.31
CA GLU A 363 -25.36 -6.98 -12.83
C GLU A 363 -24.05 -6.27 -12.48
N VAL A 364 -22.98 -7.05 -12.22
CA VAL A 364 -21.61 -6.58 -12.09
C VAL A 364 -20.79 -7.17 -13.22
N VAL A 365 -20.32 -6.32 -14.12
CA VAL A 365 -19.53 -6.73 -15.28
C VAL A 365 -18.06 -6.40 -15.04
N GLY A 366 -17.19 -7.41 -15.10
CA GLY A 366 -15.75 -7.25 -15.06
C GLY A 366 -15.17 -7.12 -16.47
N VAL A 367 -14.41 -6.06 -16.73
CA VAL A 367 -13.70 -5.87 -18.00
C VAL A 367 -12.21 -6.18 -17.81
N VAL A 368 -11.73 -7.24 -18.46
CA VAL A 368 -10.36 -7.74 -18.34
C VAL A 368 -9.63 -7.62 -19.67
N GLY A 369 -8.32 -7.36 -19.62
CA GLY A 369 -7.48 -7.30 -20.80
C GLY A 369 -6.20 -6.51 -20.58
N PRO A 370 -5.25 -6.53 -21.53
CA PRO A 370 -3.97 -5.82 -21.44
C PRO A 370 -4.15 -4.29 -21.29
N ASN A 371 -3.13 -3.62 -20.74
CA ASN A 371 -3.10 -2.17 -20.75
C ASN A 371 -3.02 -1.65 -22.20
N GLY A 372 -3.64 -0.50 -22.47
CA GLY A 372 -3.74 0.05 -23.83
C GLY A 372 -4.77 -0.63 -24.76
N SER A 373 -5.49 -1.67 -24.32
CA SER A 373 -6.53 -2.35 -25.14
C SER A 373 -7.83 -1.57 -25.31
N GLY A 374 -7.94 -0.37 -24.72
CA GLY A 374 -9.13 0.49 -24.87
C GLY A 374 -10.22 0.29 -23.82
N LYS A 375 -9.98 -0.46 -22.74
CA LYS A 375 -10.96 -0.65 -21.63
C LYS A 375 -11.53 0.66 -21.12
N THR A 376 -10.64 1.59 -20.77
CA THR A 376 -11.02 2.91 -20.25
C THR A 376 -11.75 3.74 -21.29
N THR A 377 -11.32 3.68 -22.56
CA THR A 377 -11.97 4.37 -23.69
C THR A 377 -13.41 3.87 -23.86
N MET A 378 -13.61 2.54 -23.85
CA MET A 378 -14.94 1.95 -23.92
C MET A 378 -15.83 2.42 -22.76
N ILE A 379 -15.34 2.35 -21.52
CA ILE A 379 -16.12 2.81 -20.35
C ILE A 379 -16.47 4.29 -20.45
N LYS A 380 -15.55 5.15 -20.93
CA LYS A 380 -15.81 6.58 -21.14
C LYS A 380 -16.86 6.83 -22.22
N ILE A 381 -16.89 6.04 -23.30
CA ILE A 381 -17.95 6.10 -24.32
C ILE A 381 -19.29 5.70 -23.70
N LEU A 382 -19.36 4.59 -22.97
CA LEU A 382 -20.59 4.16 -22.31
C LEU A 382 -21.08 5.17 -21.26
N ALA A 383 -20.16 5.88 -20.60
CA ALA A 383 -20.48 6.93 -19.64
C ALA A 383 -20.88 8.27 -20.29
N GLY A 384 -20.76 8.41 -21.61
CA GLY A 384 -21.04 9.66 -22.33
C GLY A 384 -19.94 10.72 -22.23
N GLU A 385 -18.76 10.36 -21.71
CA GLU A 385 -17.58 11.25 -21.60
C GLU A 385 -16.86 11.40 -22.96
N TYR A 386 -16.97 10.39 -23.83
CA TYR A 386 -16.38 10.36 -25.17
C TYR A 386 -17.45 10.06 -26.20
N GLU A 387 -17.43 10.81 -27.29
CA GLU A 387 -18.21 10.48 -28.49
C GLU A 387 -17.59 9.29 -29.22
N TYR A 388 -18.39 8.45 -29.83
CA TYR A 388 -17.97 7.35 -30.71
C TYR A 388 -18.08 7.78 -32.18
N ASP A 389 -17.26 7.16 -33.04
CA ASP A 389 -17.22 7.50 -34.47
C ASP A 389 -18.29 6.67 -35.25
N GLU A 390 -18.48 5.39 -34.87
CA GLU A 390 -19.50 4.49 -35.46
C GLU A 390 -20.12 3.64 -34.34
N GLY A 391 -21.33 3.11 -34.61
CA GLY A 391 -22.08 2.28 -33.70
C GLY A 391 -23.22 3.04 -32.99
N TRP A 392 -23.69 2.48 -31.88
CA TRP A 392 -24.74 3.09 -31.06
C TRP A 392 -24.61 2.69 -29.58
N VAL A 393 -25.10 3.54 -28.71
CA VAL A 393 -25.25 3.30 -27.27
C VAL A 393 -26.65 3.73 -26.85
N THR A 394 -27.35 2.88 -26.12
CA THR A 394 -28.62 3.21 -25.46
C THR A 394 -28.43 3.00 -23.95
N ALA A 395 -28.72 4.00 -23.15
CA ALA A 395 -28.68 3.92 -21.70
C ALA A 395 -30.03 4.36 -21.13
N ASP A 396 -30.71 3.43 -20.44
CA ASP A 396 -31.96 3.67 -19.71
C ASP A 396 -31.65 3.84 -18.20
N ALA A 397 -30.55 4.48 -17.89
CA ALA A 397 -30.10 4.72 -16.53
C ALA A 397 -29.18 5.96 -16.44
N SER A 398 -29.18 6.60 -15.28
CA SER A 398 -28.15 7.61 -14.95
C SER A 398 -26.82 6.92 -14.71
N ILE A 399 -25.79 7.32 -15.45
CA ILE A 399 -24.44 6.73 -15.36
C ILE A 399 -23.54 7.65 -14.54
N SER A 400 -22.91 7.11 -13.50
CA SER A 400 -21.88 7.79 -12.73
C SER A 400 -20.51 7.19 -13.06
N TYR A 401 -19.59 8.02 -13.50
CA TYR A 401 -18.23 7.62 -13.85
C TYR A 401 -17.23 8.06 -12.79
N LYS A 402 -16.43 7.09 -12.26
CA LYS A 402 -15.32 7.38 -11.37
C LYS A 402 -14.02 7.29 -12.17
N PRO A 403 -13.28 8.41 -12.38
CA PRO A 403 -12.04 8.41 -13.12
C PRO A 403 -10.93 7.66 -12.37
N GLN A 404 -9.89 7.24 -13.10
CA GLN A 404 -8.72 6.55 -12.52
C GLN A 404 -7.91 7.47 -11.62
N HIS A 405 -7.65 8.69 -12.07
CA HIS A 405 -7.02 9.76 -11.31
C HIS A 405 -8.04 10.83 -10.98
N ILE A 406 -7.98 11.34 -9.76
CA ILE A 406 -8.78 12.48 -9.32
C ILE A 406 -7.83 13.66 -9.32
N ASP A 407 -7.97 14.54 -10.30
CA ASP A 407 -7.23 15.79 -10.35
C ASP A 407 -7.89 16.81 -9.42
N LEU A 408 -7.16 17.18 -8.38
CA LEU A 408 -7.60 18.20 -7.43
C LEU A 408 -6.99 19.56 -7.85
N ASP A 409 -7.62 20.22 -8.82
CA ASP A 409 -7.21 21.55 -9.29
C ASP A 409 -7.65 22.68 -8.35
N MET A 410 -8.31 22.37 -7.25
CA MET A 410 -8.87 23.37 -6.33
C MET A 410 -8.18 23.29 -4.97
N ASP A 411 -7.65 24.40 -4.51
CA ASP A 411 -7.16 24.59 -3.14
C ASP A 411 -8.36 24.77 -2.19
N CYS A 412 -9.10 23.69 -1.97
CA CYS A 412 -10.30 23.65 -1.15
C CYS A 412 -10.29 22.45 -0.18
N ASN A 413 -11.11 22.52 0.86
CA ASN A 413 -11.29 21.38 1.76
C ASN A 413 -12.14 20.28 1.10
N VAL A 414 -12.07 19.05 1.67
CA VAL A 414 -12.78 17.87 1.13
C VAL A 414 -14.28 18.10 1.04
N GLN A 415 -14.88 18.78 2.02
CA GLN A 415 -16.33 19.07 2.02
C GLN A 415 -16.71 19.94 0.83
N THR A 416 -16.00 21.05 0.61
CA THR A 416 -16.23 21.95 -0.53
C THR A 416 -16.02 21.22 -1.87
N TRP A 417 -15.04 20.33 -1.93
CA TRP A 417 -14.80 19.50 -3.13
C TRP A 417 -15.92 18.51 -3.39
N LEU A 418 -16.45 17.86 -2.36
CA LEU A 418 -17.59 16.93 -2.47
C LEU A 418 -18.90 17.64 -2.82
N ASP A 419 -19.08 18.88 -2.35
CA ASP A 419 -20.29 19.67 -2.63
C ASP A 419 -20.27 20.28 -4.05
N ALA A 420 -19.09 20.52 -4.63
CA ALA A 420 -18.94 21.11 -5.96
C ALA A 420 -19.59 20.29 -7.10
N PRO A 421 -19.48 18.95 -7.17
CA PRO A 421 -20.18 18.16 -8.19
C PRO A 421 -21.72 18.18 -8.04
N LEU A 422 -22.23 18.31 -6.82
CA LEU A 422 -23.67 18.43 -6.57
C LEU A 422 -24.25 19.71 -7.15
N LEU A 423 -23.43 20.75 -7.31
CA LEU A 423 -23.80 22.02 -7.93
C LEU A 423 -23.67 21.98 -9.47
N GLN A 424 -22.88 21.07 -10.03
CA GLN A 424 -22.66 20.92 -11.48
C GLN A 424 -23.50 19.81 -12.13
N LEU A 425 -24.08 18.90 -11.34
CA LEU A 425 -25.07 17.93 -11.81
C LEU A 425 -26.45 18.58 -11.92
N GLY A 426 -26.53 19.69 -12.62
CA GLY A 426 -27.76 20.06 -13.30
C GLY A 426 -28.12 18.93 -14.27
N PRO A 427 -29.40 18.70 -14.56
CA PRO A 427 -29.83 17.60 -15.40
C PRO A 427 -29.13 17.74 -16.75
N THR A 428 -28.17 16.87 -17.05
CA THR A 428 -27.70 16.67 -18.41
C THR A 428 -28.91 16.20 -19.19
N SER A 429 -29.44 17.12 -19.96
CA SER A 429 -30.55 16.93 -20.87
C SER A 429 -30.20 15.90 -21.92
N ALA A 430 -30.38 14.63 -21.56
CA ALA A 430 -30.59 13.58 -22.54
C ALA A 430 -32.07 13.60 -22.96
N SER A 431 -32.54 14.73 -23.47
CA SER A 431 -33.80 14.86 -24.14
C SER A 431 -33.60 15.81 -25.32
N ASN A 432 -33.11 15.26 -26.40
CA ASN A 432 -33.45 15.70 -27.74
C ASN A 432 -32.86 14.70 -28.73
N GLN A 433 -33.70 13.75 -29.23
CA GLN A 433 -34.02 13.77 -30.63
C GLN A 433 -35.02 12.66 -30.92
N VAL A 434 -36.13 13.12 -31.42
CA VAL A 434 -37.14 12.37 -32.19
C VAL A 434 -36.52 11.82 -33.46
#